data_8ae4cb7d19b0660e6ae1fe21f1da7e5f
#
_entry.id   8ae4cb7d19b0660e6ae1fe21f1da7e5f
#
_cell.length_a   1.000
_cell.length_b   1.000
_cell.length_c   1.000
_cell.angle_alpha   90.00
_cell.angle_beta   90.00
_cell.angle_gamma   90.00
#
_symmetry.space_group_name_H-M   'P 1'
#
loop_
_entity.id
_entity.type
_entity.pdbx_description
1 polymer ?
#
loop_
_entity_poly.entity_id
_entity_poly.type
_entity_poly.pdbx_seq_one_letter_code
_entity_poly.pdbx_strand_id
1 'polypeptide(L)'
;RKKKRIPIVVGGTGLYFKALVDGLAKIPKIKPYEKNKILKLHNKLGQNKFYKELVKVDPISKKFVDPNDVNRSIRAFEVKKFTKKSLYKWFKDTKTFFDKDDFVMTYVDRSRDKLIINIKNRIDRMFDLGAIEEVKKFNLIKINKLNSVNYVIGIKEINSFLSKKAE
;
A
#
# COMPACT_ATOMS: atom_id res chain seq x y z
N ARG A 1 -12.76 -10.20 24.42
CA ARG A 1 -13.91 -10.30 25.36
C ARG A 1 -13.71 -11.39 26.43
N LYS A 2 -13.08 -12.54 26.12
CA LYS A 2 -12.82 -13.60 27.15
C LYS A 2 -12.04 -13.14 28.39
N LYS A 3 -11.15 -12.15 28.26
CA LYS A 3 -10.31 -11.63 29.36
C LYS A 3 -10.85 -10.36 30.02
N LYS A 4 -12.04 -9.89 29.70
CA LYS A 4 -12.64 -8.62 30.22
C LYS A 4 -11.69 -7.40 30.08
N ARG A 5 -10.82 -7.37 29.05
CA ARG A 5 -9.91 -6.27 28.78
C ARG A 5 -10.31 -5.55 27.51
N ILE A 6 -10.10 -4.26 27.46
CA ILE A 6 -10.34 -3.43 26.27
C ILE A 6 -9.11 -3.58 25.36
N PRO A 7 -9.27 -4.08 24.12
CA PRO A 7 -8.16 -4.12 23.16
C PRO A 7 -7.87 -2.70 22.65
N ILE A 8 -6.61 -2.31 22.66
CA ILE A 8 -6.14 -1.04 22.09
C ILE A 8 -5.32 -1.37 20.86
N VAL A 9 -5.75 -0.86 19.68
CA VAL A 9 -5.04 -1.01 18.41
C VAL A 9 -4.36 0.30 18.08
N VAL A 10 -3.02 0.28 17.97
CA VAL A 10 -2.21 1.47 17.71
C VAL A 10 -1.45 1.28 16.40
N GLY A 11 -1.41 2.32 15.58
CA GLY A 11 -0.64 2.29 14.33
C GLY A 11 -0.87 3.53 13.47
N GLY A 12 -0.09 3.67 12.40
CA GLY A 12 -0.18 4.77 11.44
C GLY A 12 -0.78 4.37 10.08
N THR A 13 -1.04 3.08 9.85
CA THR A 13 -1.54 2.61 8.55
C THR A 13 -3.07 2.61 8.50
N GLY A 14 -3.65 3.64 7.91
CA GLY A 14 -5.11 3.79 7.79
C GLY A 14 -5.81 2.61 7.14
N LEU A 15 -5.13 1.84 6.26
CA LEU A 15 -5.72 0.65 5.63
C LEU A 15 -6.08 -0.44 6.64
N TYR A 16 -5.25 -0.67 7.66
CA TYR A 16 -5.54 -1.67 8.70
C TYR A 16 -6.71 -1.26 9.59
N PHE A 17 -6.78 0.01 9.96
CA PHE A 17 -7.93 0.54 10.69
C PHE A 17 -9.20 0.44 9.85
N LYS A 18 -9.13 0.82 8.58
CA LYS A 18 -10.25 0.67 7.64
C LYS A 18 -10.68 -0.79 7.51
N ALA A 19 -9.74 -1.72 7.39
CA ALA A 19 -10.03 -3.15 7.31
C ALA A 19 -10.70 -3.70 8.58
N LEU A 20 -10.34 -3.17 9.74
CA LEU A 20 -10.94 -3.55 11.02
C LEU A 20 -12.38 -3.00 11.15
N VAL A 21 -12.59 -1.73 10.79
CA VAL A 21 -13.88 -1.04 10.96
C VAL A 21 -14.84 -1.37 9.82
N ASP A 22 -14.39 -1.30 8.57
CA ASP A 22 -15.23 -1.48 7.38
C ASP A 22 -15.21 -2.93 6.84
N GLY A 23 -14.32 -3.77 7.37
CA GLY A 23 -14.09 -5.12 6.88
C GLY A 23 -13.20 -5.20 5.64
N LEU A 24 -12.93 -6.42 5.21
CA LEU A 24 -12.16 -6.72 4.00
C LEU A 24 -13.03 -7.45 2.98
N ALA A 25 -13.07 -6.94 1.76
CA ALA A 25 -13.77 -7.59 0.66
C ALA A 25 -13.14 -8.94 0.32
N LYS A 26 -13.94 -10.00 0.34
CA LYS A 26 -13.50 -11.37 0.03
C LYS A 26 -13.37 -11.59 -1.49
N ILE A 27 -12.48 -10.83 -2.12
CA ILE A 27 -12.23 -10.95 -3.56
C ILE A 27 -11.47 -12.25 -3.83
N PRO A 28 -11.88 -13.07 -4.80
CA PRO A 28 -11.19 -14.30 -5.18
C PRO A 28 -9.71 -14.03 -5.53
N LYS A 29 -8.84 -14.97 -5.18
CA LYS A 29 -7.41 -14.87 -5.47
C LYS A 29 -7.15 -14.95 -6.97
N ILE A 30 -6.62 -13.89 -7.55
CA ILE A 30 -6.23 -13.82 -8.97
C ILE A 30 -4.84 -14.45 -9.12
N LYS A 31 -4.68 -15.35 -10.08
CA LYS A 31 -3.42 -16.06 -10.32
C LYS A 31 -2.32 -15.08 -10.76
N PRO A 32 -1.05 -15.28 -10.36
CA PRO A 32 0.06 -14.38 -10.70
C PRO A 32 0.23 -14.14 -12.19
N TYR A 33 0.08 -15.17 -13.02
CA TYR A 33 0.23 -15.02 -14.46
C TYR A 33 -0.84 -14.10 -15.07
N GLU A 34 -2.04 -14.10 -14.52
CA GLU A 34 -3.12 -13.22 -14.96
C GLU A 34 -2.81 -11.76 -14.62
N LYS A 35 -2.31 -11.51 -13.41
CA LYS A 35 -1.84 -10.17 -13.01
C LYS A 35 -0.74 -9.67 -13.95
N ASN A 36 0.22 -10.54 -14.29
CA ASN A 36 1.29 -10.21 -15.23
C ASN A 36 0.77 -9.85 -16.63
N LYS A 37 -0.30 -10.49 -17.12
CA LYS A 37 -0.93 -10.09 -18.38
C LYS A 37 -1.48 -8.68 -18.33
N ILE A 38 -2.14 -8.32 -17.23
CA ILE A 38 -2.69 -6.97 -17.07
C ILE A 38 -1.58 -5.92 -16.96
N LEU A 39 -0.52 -6.23 -16.21
CA LEU A 39 0.65 -5.36 -16.11
C LEU A 39 1.33 -5.14 -17.48
N LYS A 40 1.50 -6.20 -18.27
CA LYS A 40 2.02 -6.09 -19.65
C LYS A 40 1.09 -5.24 -20.54
N LEU A 41 -0.22 -5.41 -20.40
CA LEU A 41 -1.19 -4.60 -21.13
C LEU A 41 -1.08 -3.11 -20.75
N HIS A 42 -0.98 -2.81 -19.43
CA HIS A 42 -0.76 -1.45 -18.96
C HIS A 42 0.52 -0.85 -19.53
N ASN A 43 1.63 -1.58 -19.47
CA ASN A 43 2.93 -1.12 -20.00
C ASN A 43 2.87 -0.86 -21.53
N LYS A 44 2.12 -1.67 -22.27
CA LYS A 44 1.91 -1.48 -23.72
C LYS A 44 1.07 -0.24 -24.05
N LEU A 45 0.02 0.01 -23.28
CA LEU A 45 -0.95 1.10 -23.58
C LEU A 45 -0.54 2.44 -22.98
N GLY A 46 0.21 2.43 -21.88
CA GLY A 46 0.42 3.58 -21.02
C GLY A 46 -0.82 3.94 -20.19
N GLN A 47 -0.64 4.74 -19.14
CA GLN A 47 -1.69 5.00 -18.14
C GLN A 47 -2.98 5.59 -18.76
N ASN A 48 -2.86 6.60 -19.61
CA ASN A 48 -4.04 7.30 -20.15
C ASN A 48 -4.95 6.39 -21.00
N LYS A 49 -4.35 5.57 -21.87
CA LYS A 49 -5.11 4.63 -22.70
C LYS A 49 -5.67 3.48 -21.86
N PHE A 50 -4.87 2.97 -20.93
CA PHE A 50 -5.28 1.91 -20.00
C PHE A 50 -6.47 2.35 -19.13
N TYR A 51 -6.46 3.58 -18.61
CA TYR A 51 -7.58 4.11 -17.84
C TYR A 51 -8.86 4.22 -18.68
N LYS A 52 -8.76 4.64 -19.94
CA LYS A 52 -9.92 4.65 -20.87
C LYS A 52 -10.49 3.24 -21.06
N GLU A 53 -9.63 2.23 -21.21
CA GLU A 53 -10.08 0.82 -21.29
C GLU A 53 -10.70 0.34 -19.98
N LEU A 54 -10.14 0.73 -18.82
CA LEU A 54 -10.75 0.43 -17.51
C LEU A 54 -12.18 0.99 -17.45
N VAL A 55 -12.38 2.26 -17.81
CA VAL A 55 -13.70 2.91 -17.75
C VAL A 55 -14.69 2.25 -18.70
N LYS A 56 -14.27 1.79 -19.89
CA LYS A 56 -15.13 1.01 -20.80
C LYS A 56 -15.59 -0.31 -20.20
N VAL A 57 -14.67 -1.03 -19.55
CA VAL A 57 -14.94 -2.35 -18.94
C VAL A 57 -15.68 -2.23 -17.61
N ASP A 58 -15.39 -1.21 -16.84
CA ASP A 58 -15.98 -0.92 -15.54
C ASP A 58 -16.29 0.58 -15.38
N PRO A 59 -17.42 1.06 -15.90
CA PRO A 59 -17.78 2.49 -15.82
C PRO A 59 -17.84 3.05 -14.40
N ILE A 60 -18.12 2.20 -13.40
CA ILE A 60 -18.15 2.59 -12.00
C ILE A 60 -16.78 3.11 -11.54
N SER A 61 -15.70 2.58 -12.09
CA SER A 61 -14.33 2.98 -11.76
C SER A 61 -14.07 4.47 -12.01
N LYS A 62 -14.75 5.10 -12.98
CA LYS A 62 -14.63 6.55 -13.26
C LYS A 62 -14.89 7.42 -12.03
N LYS A 63 -15.79 6.97 -11.15
CA LYS A 63 -16.17 7.72 -9.93
C LYS A 63 -15.14 7.61 -8.81
N PHE A 64 -14.29 6.58 -8.81
CA PHE A 64 -13.48 6.21 -7.65
C PHE A 64 -11.98 6.15 -7.92
N VAL A 65 -11.57 6.13 -9.19
CA VAL A 65 -10.16 6.02 -9.58
C VAL A 65 -9.72 7.30 -10.26
N ASP A 66 -8.68 7.92 -9.72
CA ASP A 66 -8.01 9.02 -10.41
C ASP A 66 -7.36 8.50 -11.71
N PRO A 67 -7.50 9.21 -12.85
CA PRO A 67 -6.90 8.82 -14.12
C PRO A 67 -5.39 8.57 -14.08
N ASN A 68 -4.68 9.23 -13.15
CA ASN A 68 -3.24 9.10 -12.98
C ASN A 68 -2.84 8.03 -11.95
N ASP A 69 -3.80 7.44 -11.22
CA ASP A 69 -3.50 6.39 -10.24
C ASP A 69 -3.33 5.03 -10.93
N VAL A 70 -2.08 4.71 -11.26
CA VAL A 70 -1.67 3.47 -11.92
C VAL A 70 -2.09 2.23 -11.12
N ASN A 71 -1.80 2.23 -9.83
CA ASN A 71 -2.02 1.04 -8.98
C ASN A 71 -3.51 0.72 -8.82
N ARG A 72 -4.33 1.74 -8.57
CA ARG A 72 -5.79 1.56 -8.47
C ARG A 72 -6.41 1.21 -9.81
N SER A 73 -5.94 1.79 -10.90
CA SER A 73 -6.39 1.44 -12.26
C SER A 73 -6.14 -0.02 -12.59
N ILE A 74 -4.92 -0.50 -12.38
CA ILE A 74 -4.54 -1.90 -12.61
C ILE A 74 -5.38 -2.81 -11.72
N ARG A 75 -5.52 -2.50 -10.43
CA ARG A 75 -6.27 -3.34 -9.49
C ARG A 75 -7.75 -3.42 -9.84
N ALA A 76 -8.40 -2.30 -10.19
CA ALA A 76 -9.80 -2.29 -10.60
C ALA A 76 -10.02 -3.11 -11.88
N PHE A 77 -9.12 -2.97 -12.86
CA PHE A 77 -9.17 -3.73 -14.11
C PHE A 77 -9.02 -5.23 -13.87
N GLU A 78 -8.01 -5.64 -13.08
CA GLU A 78 -7.81 -7.03 -12.67
C GLU A 78 -9.08 -7.64 -12.09
N VAL A 79 -9.63 -7.01 -11.05
CA VAL A 79 -10.80 -7.55 -10.34
C VAL A 79 -11.99 -7.65 -11.28
N LYS A 80 -12.29 -6.61 -12.07
CA LYS A 80 -13.39 -6.63 -13.03
C LYS A 80 -13.22 -7.71 -14.10
N LYS A 81 -11.99 -7.84 -14.65
CA LYS A 81 -11.71 -8.80 -15.71
C LYS A 81 -11.94 -10.24 -15.24
N PHE A 82 -11.45 -10.58 -14.03
CA PHE A 82 -11.45 -11.98 -13.55
C PHE A 82 -12.69 -12.35 -12.75
N THR A 83 -13.32 -11.41 -12.05
CA THR A 83 -14.52 -11.71 -11.26
C THR A 83 -15.82 -11.30 -11.94
N LYS A 84 -15.74 -10.60 -13.08
CA LYS A 84 -16.89 -9.97 -13.80
C LYS A 84 -17.63 -8.94 -12.96
N LYS A 85 -17.23 -8.72 -11.71
CA LYS A 85 -17.83 -7.79 -10.76
C LYS A 85 -16.86 -6.64 -10.47
N SER A 86 -17.37 -5.39 -10.44
CA SER A 86 -16.56 -4.22 -10.10
C SER A 86 -15.91 -4.35 -8.71
N LEU A 87 -14.67 -3.87 -8.57
CA LEU A 87 -13.99 -3.77 -7.27
C LEU A 87 -14.84 -2.99 -6.26
N TYR A 88 -15.52 -1.95 -6.70
CA TYR A 88 -16.34 -1.08 -5.85
C TYR A 88 -17.66 -1.73 -5.44
N LYS A 89 -18.19 -2.66 -6.25
CA LYS A 89 -19.30 -3.52 -5.82
C LYS A 89 -18.85 -4.54 -4.77
N TRP A 90 -17.63 -5.08 -4.88
CA TRP A 90 -17.06 -5.93 -3.84
C TRP A 90 -16.94 -5.18 -2.50
N PHE A 91 -16.47 -3.92 -2.54
CA PHE A 91 -16.37 -3.08 -1.33
C PHE A 91 -17.74 -2.80 -0.72
N LYS A 92 -18.73 -2.46 -1.55
CA LYS A 92 -20.10 -2.19 -1.07
C LYS A 92 -20.74 -3.42 -0.41
N ASP A 93 -20.46 -4.61 -0.92
CA ASP A 93 -21.02 -5.86 -0.42
C ASP A 93 -20.20 -6.45 0.74
N THR A 94 -19.17 -5.74 1.21
CA THR A 94 -18.35 -6.19 2.35
C THR A 94 -19.17 -6.07 3.64
N LYS A 95 -19.18 -7.16 4.40
CA LYS A 95 -19.79 -7.19 5.74
C LYS A 95 -18.70 -6.98 6.79
N THR A 96 -19.00 -6.16 7.77
CA THR A 96 -18.16 -5.95 8.95
C THR A 96 -18.50 -6.99 10.03
N PHE A 97 -17.54 -7.25 10.92
CA PHE A 97 -17.74 -8.10 12.09
C PHE A 97 -18.10 -7.29 13.34
N PHE A 98 -17.99 -5.98 13.26
CA PHE A 98 -18.18 -5.04 14.34
C PHE A 98 -19.08 -3.91 13.87
N ASP A 99 -19.85 -3.35 14.77
CA ASP A 99 -20.55 -2.10 14.52
C ASP A 99 -19.61 -0.91 14.75
N LYS A 100 -19.89 0.23 14.13
CA LYS A 100 -19.05 1.43 14.29
C LYS A 100 -18.98 1.88 15.74
N ASP A 101 -20.05 1.67 16.48
CA ASP A 101 -20.18 2.03 17.89
C ASP A 101 -19.39 1.10 18.83
N ASP A 102 -18.88 -0.03 18.32
CA ASP A 102 -17.93 -0.88 19.04
C ASP A 102 -16.54 -0.24 19.18
N PHE A 103 -16.27 0.89 18.48
CA PHE A 103 -14.96 1.51 18.44
C PHE A 103 -14.97 2.92 19.02
N VAL A 104 -13.97 3.21 19.86
CA VAL A 104 -13.56 4.57 20.19
C VAL A 104 -12.31 4.87 19.36
N MET A 105 -12.42 5.81 18.43
CA MET A 105 -11.31 6.19 17.56
C MET A 105 -10.66 7.48 18.06
N THR A 106 -9.36 7.43 18.32
CA THR A 106 -8.56 8.58 18.74
C THR A 106 -7.51 8.86 17.69
N TYR A 107 -7.43 10.09 17.23
CA TYR A 107 -6.38 10.56 16.34
C TYR A 107 -5.37 11.39 17.14
N VAL A 108 -4.10 10.97 17.08
CA VAL A 108 -3.00 11.71 17.72
C VAL A 108 -2.33 12.56 16.65
N ASP A 109 -2.54 13.86 16.74
CA ASP A 109 -1.92 14.84 15.83
C ASP A 109 -0.70 15.51 16.46
N ARG A 110 0.19 16.00 15.61
CA ARG A 110 1.39 16.74 15.99
C ARG A 110 1.68 17.82 14.95
N SER A 111 2.07 19.02 15.41
CA SER A 111 2.46 20.10 14.49
C SER A 111 3.61 19.65 13.57
N ARG A 112 3.56 20.12 12.32
CA ARG A 112 4.53 19.76 11.28
C ARG A 112 5.98 20.04 11.71
N ASP A 113 6.21 21.18 12.39
CA ASP A 113 7.56 21.57 12.82
C ASP A 113 8.13 20.57 13.84
N LYS A 114 7.33 20.20 14.85
CA LYS A 114 7.71 19.17 15.82
C LYS A 114 7.93 17.82 15.16
N LEU A 115 7.14 17.48 14.14
CA LEU A 115 7.30 16.25 13.38
C LEU A 115 8.63 16.22 12.61
N ILE A 116 9.00 17.33 11.94
CA ILE A 116 10.26 17.45 11.20
C ILE A 116 11.46 17.29 12.14
N ILE A 117 11.44 17.93 13.30
CA ILE A 117 12.50 17.79 14.30
C ILE A 117 12.65 16.33 14.73
N ASN A 118 11.53 15.65 15.01
CA ASN A 118 11.57 14.24 15.42
C ASN A 118 12.09 13.32 14.30
N ILE A 119 11.72 13.61 13.04
CA ILE A 119 12.22 12.85 11.89
C ILE A 119 13.73 13.01 11.76
N LYS A 120 14.26 14.23 11.88
CA LYS A 120 15.70 14.50 11.86
C LYS A 120 16.41 13.70 12.96
N ASN A 121 16.00 13.87 14.21
CA ASN A 121 16.60 13.16 15.34
C ASN A 121 16.53 11.63 15.18
N ARG A 122 15.45 11.12 14.59
CA ARG A 122 15.32 9.70 14.29
C ARG A 122 16.31 9.23 13.22
N ILE A 123 16.51 10.04 12.17
CA ILE A 123 17.46 9.72 11.10
C ILE A 123 18.89 9.70 11.67
N ASP A 124 19.27 10.73 12.41
CA ASP A 124 20.59 10.81 13.05
C ASP A 124 20.84 9.56 13.90
N ARG A 125 19.89 9.25 14.78
CA ARG A 125 19.97 8.03 15.61
C ARG A 125 20.06 6.73 14.80
N MET A 126 19.38 6.64 13.62
CA MET A 126 19.49 5.46 12.77
C MET A 126 20.91 5.31 12.20
N PHE A 127 21.56 6.41 11.83
CA PHE A 127 22.96 6.38 11.41
C PHE A 127 23.90 5.97 12.54
N ASP A 128 23.71 6.53 13.75
CA ASP A 128 24.49 6.16 14.95
C ASP A 128 24.35 4.68 15.30
N LEU A 129 23.17 4.11 15.08
CA LEU A 129 22.88 2.70 15.31
C LEU A 129 23.35 1.77 14.17
N GLY A 130 23.99 2.31 13.13
CA GLY A 130 24.61 1.53 12.06
C GLY A 130 23.72 1.20 10.88
N ALA A 131 22.77 2.06 10.51
CA ALA A 131 21.89 1.86 9.35
C ALA A 131 22.67 1.62 8.03
N ILE A 132 23.84 2.25 7.86
CA ILE A 132 24.69 2.03 6.68
C ILE A 132 25.22 0.59 6.66
N GLU A 133 25.69 0.08 7.77
CA GLU A 133 26.22 -1.28 7.88
C GLU A 133 25.10 -2.32 7.70
N GLU A 134 23.91 -2.03 8.21
CA GLU A 134 22.73 -2.87 7.98
C GLU A 134 22.41 -3.00 6.48
N VAL A 135 22.40 -1.88 5.74
CA VAL A 135 22.16 -1.90 4.29
C VAL A 135 23.28 -2.61 3.53
N LYS A 136 24.55 -2.41 3.92
CA LYS A 136 25.67 -3.18 3.32
C LYS A 136 25.48 -4.68 3.51
N LYS A 137 25.13 -5.13 4.71
CA LYS A 137 24.84 -6.56 5.00
C LYS A 137 23.62 -7.04 4.22
N PHE A 138 22.56 -6.24 4.15
CA PHE A 138 21.36 -6.56 3.39
C PHE A 138 21.67 -6.78 1.90
N ASN A 139 22.55 -5.99 1.30
CA ASN A 139 22.94 -6.12 -0.11
C ASN A 139 23.68 -7.43 -0.43
N LEU A 140 24.24 -8.11 0.58
CA LEU A 140 24.87 -9.43 0.41
C LEU A 140 23.84 -10.56 0.32
N ILE A 141 22.58 -10.31 0.74
CA ILE A 141 21.53 -11.33 0.73
C ILE A 141 20.89 -11.38 -0.66
N LYS A 142 20.89 -12.58 -1.26
CA LYS A 142 20.21 -12.81 -2.56
C LYS A 142 18.69 -12.80 -2.37
N ILE A 143 18.07 -11.65 -2.51
CA ILE A 143 16.62 -11.48 -2.42
C ILE A 143 16.04 -11.24 -3.81
N ASN A 144 14.86 -11.85 -4.08
CA ASN A 144 14.14 -11.58 -5.33
C ASN A 144 13.83 -10.09 -5.45
N LYS A 145 14.17 -9.48 -6.59
CA LYS A 145 13.96 -8.05 -6.87
C LYS A 145 12.51 -7.58 -6.68
N LEU A 146 11.54 -8.47 -6.80
CA LEU A 146 10.11 -8.18 -6.61
C LEU A 146 9.67 -8.23 -5.13
N ASN A 147 10.56 -8.57 -4.21
CA ASN A 147 10.23 -8.62 -2.79
C ASN A 147 10.08 -7.19 -2.24
N SER A 148 9.01 -6.96 -1.49
CA SER A 148 8.69 -5.64 -0.90
C SER A 148 9.77 -5.11 0.04
N VAL A 149 10.60 -5.98 0.61
CA VAL A 149 11.71 -5.57 1.47
C VAL A 149 12.74 -4.68 0.74
N ASN A 150 12.88 -4.83 -0.58
CA ASN A 150 13.78 -3.99 -1.38
C ASN A 150 13.32 -2.52 -1.50
N TYR A 151 12.09 -2.24 -1.12
CA TYR A 151 11.47 -0.91 -1.18
C TYR A 151 11.30 -0.26 0.20
N VAL A 152 11.97 -0.78 1.21
CA VAL A 152 12.02 -0.17 2.53
C VAL A 152 12.71 1.19 2.43
N ILE A 153 12.11 2.21 3.06
CA ILE A 153 12.65 3.58 3.08
C ILE A 153 14.06 3.57 3.68
N GLY A 154 14.99 4.25 3.02
CA GLY A 154 16.39 4.35 3.40
C GLY A 154 17.33 3.42 2.62
N ILE A 155 16.88 2.26 2.16
CA ILE A 155 17.74 1.32 1.39
C ILE A 155 18.23 1.97 0.09
N LYS A 156 17.32 2.60 -0.68
CA LYS A 156 17.67 3.23 -1.94
C LYS A 156 18.59 4.43 -1.74
N GLU A 157 18.30 5.25 -0.77
CA GLU A 157 19.05 6.45 -0.42
C GLU A 157 20.47 6.10 0.03
N ILE A 158 20.60 5.14 0.95
CA ILE A 158 21.92 4.68 1.41
C ILE A 158 22.70 4.00 0.28
N ASN A 159 22.06 3.21 -0.58
CA ASN A 159 22.72 2.63 -1.74
C ASN A 159 23.20 3.69 -2.75
N SER A 160 22.44 4.75 -2.97
CA SER A 160 22.87 5.87 -3.81
C SER A 160 24.08 6.56 -3.23
N PHE A 161 24.10 6.82 -1.93
CA PHE A 161 25.25 7.35 -1.23
C PHE A 161 26.48 6.44 -1.34
N LEU A 162 26.34 5.14 -1.05
CA LEU A 162 27.43 4.16 -1.14
C LEU A 162 28.01 4.02 -2.55
N SER A 163 27.19 4.21 -3.59
CA SER A 163 27.61 4.17 -4.98
C SER A 163 28.20 5.49 -5.50
N LYS A 164 28.39 6.50 -4.63
CA LYS A 164 28.84 7.86 -4.98
C LYS A 164 27.98 8.55 -6.06
N LYS A 165 26.70 8.19 -6.14
CA LYS A 165 25.72 8.76 -7.08
C LYS A 165 24.81 9.79 -6.43
N ALA A 166 24.97 10.04 -5.14
CA ALA A 166 24.32 11.12 -4.42
C ALA A 166 25.37 12.22 -4.16
N GLU A 167 25.12 13.41 -4.66
CA GLU A 167 25.78 14.65 -4.24
C GLU A 167 25.13 15.18 -2.98
#